data_58a3be9c804bf037c10b5a7a6bbfbc48
#
_entry.id   58a3be9c804bf037c10b5a7a6bbfbc48
#
_cell.length_a   1.000
_cell.length_b   1.000
_cell.length_c   1.000
_cell.angle_alpha   90.00
_cell.angle_beta   90.00
_cell.angle_gamma   90.00
#
_symmetry.space_group_name_H-M   'P 1'
#
loop_
_entity.id
_entity.type
_entity.pdbx_description
1 polymer ?
#
loop_
_entity_poly.entity_id
_entity_poly.type
_entity_poly.pdbx_seq_one_letter_code
_entity_poly.pdbx_strand_id
1 'polypeptide(L)'
;MTRDYTQLHDPNAEYTMRDLSSGTMGVEVDRGPRDVEITDVQTTMVDGNYPWTLVRVYTDAGVVGTGEAYWGAGVPELIERIKPFVVGENPLDIDRLYEHLIQKMSGEGSIEGVTVTAISGIEIALHDLAGKLLDVPAYQLLGGKYRDDVRVYCDLHTENEADPEACADEAERVVEELGYDAIKFDLDVPSGHEKDRANRHLRDPEIEHKVEIVEAVTERVGDRADVAFDCHWTFTGGSAKRLAAALEPYDIWWLEDPVPPENHDVQREVTRTTATTPIAAGENVYRKHGMRRLLEEQAIDIVAPDVPKVGGMRESRKIADLADLYYVPVAMHNVASPIGTMASAQVGAAIPNALAVEYHSYELGWWSDLVEGSVIEDGSITIPERPGLGLTLDLDAVAEHAVDGETVFDEA
;
A
#
# COMPACT_ATOMS: atom_id res chain seq x y z
N MET A 1 32.20 -9.58 -36.17
CA MET A 1 31.49 -10.76 -35.70
C MET A 1 30.03 -10.44 -35.73
N THR A 2 29.30 -10.88 -36.71
CA THR A 2 27.86 -10.80 -36.80
C THR A 2 27.26 -11.79 -35.80
N ARG A 3 26.58 -11.34 -34.77
CA ARG A 3 25.84 -12.21 -33.86
C ARG A 3 24.71 -12.88 -34.65
N ASP A 4 24.68 -14.19 -34.62
CA ASP A 4 23.58 -14.97 -35.21
C ASP A 4 22.38 -14.93 -34.26
N TYR A 5 21.37 -14.17 -34.63
CA TYR A 5 20.13 -14.03 -33.85
C TYR A 5 19.09 -15.12 -34.21
N THR A 6 19.43 -16.09 -35.07
CA THR A 6 18.45 -17.10 -35.48
C THR A 6 18.12 -18.12 -34.40
N GLN A 7 18.94 -18.24 -33.34
CA GLN A 7 18.66 -19.12 -32.19
C GLN A 7 17.62 -18.54 -31.19
N LEU A 8 17.29 -17.25 -31.28
CA LEU A 8 16.31 -16.63 -30.41
C LEU A 8 14.84 -16.92 -30.76
N HIS A 9 14.59 -17.69 -31.80
CA HIS A 9 13.24 -17.99 -32.32
C HIS A 9 12.93 -19.48 -32.42
N ASP A 10 13.61 -20.34 -31.66
CA ASP A 10 13.19 -21.74 -31.55
C ASP A 10 11.97 -21.81 -30.61
N PRO A 11 10.75 -22.06 -31.13
CA PRO A 11 9.54 -22.13 -30.30
C PRO A 11 9.50 -23.34 -29.35
N ASN A 12 10.50 -24.25 -29.47
CA ASN A 12 10.62 -25.44 -28.62
C ASN A 12 11.82 -25.36 -27.66
N ALA A 13 12.56 -24.25 -27.62
CA ALA A 13 13.62 -24.08 -26.67
C ALA A 13 12.99 -23.76 -25.28
N GLU A 14 13.13 -24.66 -24.32
CA GLU A 14 12.89 -24.38 -22.93
C GLU A 14 13.99 -23.44 -22.41
N TYR A 15 13.75 -22.12 -22.49
CA TYR A 15 14.64 -21.12 -21.90
C TYR A 15 14.31 -20.98 -20.43
N THR A 16 15.26 -21.31 -19.57
CA THR A 16 15.17 -20.95 -18.16
C THR A 16 15.48 -19.45 -17.98
N MET A 17 15.10 -18.87 -16.85
CA MET A 17 15.49 -17.51 -16.49
C MET A 17 17.02 -17.31 -16.51
N ARG A 18 17.79 -18.33 -16.14
CA ARG A 18 19.27 -18.35 -16.25
C ARG A 18 19.72 -18.11 -17.69
N ASP A 19 19.08 -18.74 -18.67
CA ASP A 19 19.46 -18.62 -20.08
C ASP A 19 19.16 -17.23 -20.64
N LEU A 20 18.10 -16.57 -20.17
CA LEU A 20 17.74 -15.21 -20.58
C LEU A 20 18.56 -14.13 -19.85
N SER A 21 18.91 -14.34 -18.58
CA SER A 21 19.75 -13.43 -17.82
C SER A 21 21.21 -13.43 -18.27
N SER A 22 21.77 -14.58 -18.66
CA SER A 22 23.11 -14.69 -19.21
C SER A 22 23.28 -13.96 -20.54
N GLY A 23 22.20 -13.72 -21.29
CA GLY A 23 22.23 -13.02 -22.59
C GLY A 23 22.20 -11.49 -22.50
N THR A 24 21.67 -10.91 -21.44
CA THR A 24 21.45 -9.46 -21.34
C THR A 24 22.26 -8.75 -20.26
N MET A 25 22.65 -9.44 -19.20
CA MET A 25 23.42 -8.83 -18.11
C MET A 25 24.75 -9.52 -17.78
N GLY A 26 25.02 -10.69 -18.36
CA GLY A 26 26.37 -11.30 -18.51
C GLY A 26 27.15 -11.56 -17.22
N VAL A 27 26.55 -11.61 -16.07
CA VAL A 27 27.23 -11.89 -14.80
C VAL A 27 26.53 -13.06 -14.12
N GLU A 28 27.15 -14.25 -14.20
CA GLU A 28 26.88 -15.29 -13.21
C GLU A 28 27.41 -14.81 -11.86
N VAL A 29 26.53 -14.64 -10.90
CA VAL A 29 26.88 -14.33 -9.52
C VAL A 29 26.96 -15.64 -8.77
N ASP A 30 28.18 -16.11 -8.46
CA ASP A 30 28.36 -17.21 -7.51
C ASP A 30 28.06 -16.68 -6.10
N ARG A 31 27.01 -17.20 -5.48
CA ARG A 31 26.53 -16.79 -4.15
C ARG A 31 27.03 -17.71 -3.02
N GLY A 32 27.77 -18.79 -3.37
CA GLY A 32 28.28 -19.73 -2.40
C GLY A 32 27.20 -20.30 -1.47
N PRO A 33 27.38 -20.27 -0.13
CA PRO A 33 26.44 -20.87 0.82
C PRO A 33 25.06 -20.16 0.91
N ARG A 34 24.85 -19.10 0.17
CA ARG A 34 23.55 -18.38 0.05
C ARG A 34 22.82 -18.72 -1.24
N ASP A 35 23.16 -19.82 -1.88
CA ASP A 35 22.45 -20.34 -3.05
C ASP A 35 21.19 -21.08 -2.57
N VAL A 36 20.09 -20.33 -2.46
CA VAL A 36 18.76 -20.79 -2.05
C VAL A 36 17.82 -20.59 -3.22
N GLU A 37 16.97 -21.56 -3.51
CA GLU A 37 16.01 -21.52 -4.62
C GLU A 37 14.57 -21.45 -4.09
N ILE A 38 13.74 -20.62 -4.72
CA ILE A 38 12.30 -20.59 -4.49
C ILE A 38 11.70 -21.88 -5.05
N THR A 39 10.95 -22.61 -4.22
CA THR A 39 10.32 -23.89 -4.61
C THR A 39 8.84 -23.74 -4.95
N ASP A 40 8.16 -22.80 -4.31
CA ASP A 40 6.71 -22.58 -4.52
C ASP A 40 6.29 -21.15 -4.15
N VAL A 41 5.13 -20.71 -4.67
CA VAL A 41 4.39 -19.51 -4.27
C VAL A 41 2.94 -19.90 -4.09
N GLN A 42 2.35 -19.59 -2.95
CA GLN A 42 0.96 -19.89 -2.63
C GLN A 42 0.23 -18.63 -2.19
N THR A 43 -1.10 -18.61 -2.36
CA THR A 43 -1.97 -17.54 -1.89
C THR A 43 -3.11 -18.12 -1.06
N THR A 44 -3.59 -17.32 -0.10
CA THR A 44 -4.83 -17.58 0.66
C THR A 44 -5.54 -16.26 0.84
N MET A 45 -6.84 -16.19 0.54
CA MET A 45 -7.65 -15.01 0.80
C MET A 45 -8.33 -15.10 2.17
N VAL A 46 -8.22 -14.02 2.94
CA VAL A 46 -8.88 -13.86 4.25
C VAL A 46 -10.00 -12.84 4.12
N ASP A 47 -11.19 -13.17 4.64
CA ASP A 47 -12.40 -12.34 4.56
C ASP A 47 -12.40 -11.25 5.65
N GLY A 48 -11.62 -10.21 5.45
CA GLY A 48 -11.56 -9.01 6.32
C GLY A 48 -12.57 -7.95 5.90
N ASN A 49 -12.28 -6.65 6.18
CA ASN A 49 -13.05 -5.54 5.57
C ASN A 49 -12.97 -5.60 4.05
N TYR A 50 -11.86 -6.10 3.56
CA TYR A 50 -11.61 -6.46 2.17
C TYR A 50 -11.08 -7.90 2.12
N PRO A 51 -11.22 -8.64 1.02
CA PRO A 51 -10.64 -9.98 0.89
C PRO A 51 -9.12 -9.89 0.70
N TRP A 52 -8.38 -9.87 1.81
CA TRP A 52 -6.92 -9.76 1.81
C TRP A 52 -6.26 -10.97 1.16
N THR A 53 -5.40 -10.74 0.19
CA THR A 53 -4.64 -11.79 -0.50
C THR A 53 -3.28 -11.97 0.16
N LEU A 54 -3.18 -12.89 1.11
CA LEU A 54 -1.90 -13.30 1.70
C LEU A 54 -1.09 -14.11 0.70
N VAL A 55 0.23 -13.94 0.71
CA VAL A 55 1.18 -14.60 -0.19
C VAL A 55 2.28 -15.27 0.61
N ARG A 56 2.59 -16.54 0.30
CA ARG A 56 3.75 -17.25 0.85
C ARG A 56 4.70 -17.68 -0.26
N VAL A 57 5.99 -17.44 -0.05
CA VAL A 57 7.09 -17.88 -0.91
C VAL A 57 7.92 -18.90 -0.15
N TYR A 58 7.98 -20.12 -0.67
CA TYR A 58 8.69 -21.26 -0.08
C TYR A 58 10.05 -21.46 -0.72
N THR A 59 11.01 -22.04 0.03
CA THR A 59 12.35 -22.31 -0.45
C THR A 59 12.81 -23.73 -0.14
N ASP A 60 13.83 -24.19 -0.85
CA ASP A 60 14.55 -25.45 -0.59
C ASP A 60 15.32 -25.44 0.75
N ALA A 61 15.56 -24.27 1.34
CA ALA A 61 16.13 -24.10 2.66
C ALA A 61 15.10 -24.30 3.80
N GLY A 62 13.81 -24.55 3.50
CA GLY A 62 12.76 -24.66 4.48
C GLY A 62 12.38 -23.35 5.16
N VAL A 63 12.81 -22.21 4.62
CA VAL A 63 12.43 -20.87 5.10
C VAL A 63 11.31 -20.36 4.23
N VAL A 64 10.29 -19.77 4.86
CA VAL A 64 9.09 -19.23 4.19
C VAL A 64 9.00 -17.73 4.42
N GLY A 65 8.83 -16.99 3.33
CA GLY A 65 8.50 -15.56 3.36
C GLY A 65 6.99 -15.35 3.25
N THR A 66 6.48 -14.38 4.00
CA THR A 66 5.06 -14.01 3.99
C THR A 66 4.92 -12.56 3.52
N GLY A 67 3.96 -12.33 2.63
CA GLY A 67 3.61 -11.01 2.10
C GLY A 67 2.11 -10.90 1.91
N GLU A 68 1.68 -9.77 1.38
CA GLU A 68 0.29 -9.49 1.07
C GLU A 68 0.20 -8.65 -0.20
N ALA A 69 -0.73 -9.01 -1.08
CA ALA A 69 -1.14 -8.21 -2.21
C ALA A 69 -2.46 -7.50 -1.87
N TYR A 70 -2.58 -6.24 -2.26
CA TYR A 70 -3.84 -5.50 -2.14
C TYR A 70 -5.00 -6.30 -2.75
N TRP A 71 -6.20 -6.15 -2.19
CA TRP A 71 -7.37 -6.84 -2.70
C TRP A 71 -7.72 -6.42 -4.13
N GLY A 72 -8.26 -7.34 -4.90
CA GLY A 72 -8.65 -7.05 -6.27
C GLY A 72 -9.00 -8.31 -7.06
N ALA A 73 -9.97 -8.18 -7.97
CA ALA A 73 -10.39 -9.30 -8.80
C ALA A 73 -9.24 -9.82 -9.67
N GLY A 74 -8.94 -11.11 -9.54
CA GLY A 74 -7.93 -11.78 -10.35
C GLY A 74 -6.49 -11.67 -9.80
N VAL A 75 -6.28 -11.10 -8.63
CA VAL A 75 -4.94 -11.00 -8.01
C VAL A 75 -4.36 -12.39 -7.69
N PRO A 76 -5.07 -13.31 -7.03
CA PRO A 76 -4.56 -14.67 -6.80
C PRO A 76 -4.22 -15.41 -8.09
N GLU A 77 -5.07 -15.33 -9.11
CA GLU A 77 -4.84 -15.96 -10.41
C GLU A 77 -3.64 -15.37 -11.15
N LEU A 78 -3.38 -14.07 -10.98
CA LEU A 78 -2.18 -13.43 -11.53
C LEU A 78 -0.92 -13.88 -10.78
N ILE A 79 -0.98 -14.05 -9.46
CA ILE A 79 0.15 -14.60 -8.69
C ILE A 79 0.47 -16.01 -9.18
N GLU A 80 -0.53 -16.87 -9.37
CA GLU A 80 -0.34 -18.21 -9.93
C GLU A 80 0.23 -18.15 -11.38
N ARG A 81 -0.20 -17.18 -12.19
CA ARG A 81 0.34 -16.93 -13.53
C ARG A 81 1.80 -16.47 -13.50
N ILE A 82 2.20 -15.71 -12.48
CA ILE A 82 3.56 -15.17 -12.30
C ILE A 82 4.50 -16.20 -11.69
N LYS A 83 4.02 -17.09 -10.85
CA LYS A 83 4.76 -18.12 -10.11
C LYS A 83 5.83 -18.84 -10.94
N PRO A 84 5.60 -19.30 -12.20
CA PRO A 84 6.64 -19.97 -12.99
C PRO A 84 7.87 -19.09 -13.30
N PHE A 85 7.77 -17.76 -13.12
CA PHE A 85 8.88 -16.84 -13.35
C PHE A 85 9.72 -16.56 -12.12
N VAL A 86 9.30 -17.05 -10.95
CA VAL A 86 10.04 -16.90 -9.68
C VAL A 86 10.52 -18.24 -9.12
N VAL A 87 9.84 -19.33 -9.40
CA VAL A 87 10.27 -20.68 -8.98
C VAL A 87 11.61 -21.03 -9.63
N GLY A 88 12.56 -21.55 -8.85
CA GLY A 88 13.93 -21.84 -9.25
C GLY A 88 14.88 -20.63 -9.18
N GLU A 89 14.37 -19.44 -8.86
CA GLU A 89 15.16 -18.23 -8.69
C GLU A 89 15.66 -18.05 -7.25
N ASN A 90 16.73 -17.27 -7.08
CA ASN A 90 17.25 -16.95 -5.76
C ASN A 90 16.46 -15.79 -5.12
N PRO A 91 15.83 -15.98 -3.94
CA PRO A 91 14.99 -14.96 -3.29
C PRO A 91 15.76 -13.71 -2.83
N LEU A 92 17.10 -13.76 -2.74
CA LEU A 92 17.92 -12.60 -2.38
C LEU A 92 18.07 -11.58 -3.51
N ASP A 93 17.68 -11.93 -4.74
CA ASP A 93 17.74 -11.04 -5.91
C ASP A 93 16.46 -10.22 -6.11
N ILE A 94 15.93 -9.64 -5.06
CA ILE A 94 14.62 -8.99 -5.05
C ILE A 94 14.45 -7.98 -6.20
N ASP A 95 15.37 -7.02 -6.33
CA ASP A 95 15.30 -5.99 -7.40
C ASP A 95 15.33 -6.60 -8.80
N ARG A 96 16.16 -7.63 -9.01
CA ARG A 96 16.25 -8.32 -10.29
C ARG A 96 14.97 -9.07 -10.63
N LEU A 97 14.41 -9.79 -9.65
CA LEU A 97 13.17 -10.52 -9.81
C LEU A 97 12.01 -9.55 -10.10
N TYR A 98 11.88 -8.48 -9.32
CA TYR A 98 10.88 -7.44 -9.54
C TYR A 98 10.93 -6.88 -10.98
N GLU A 99 12.08 -6.39 -11.44
CA GLU A 99 12.24 -5.82 -12.78
C GLU A 99 11.97 -6.87 -13.87
N HIS A 100 12.37 -8.13 -13.63
CA HIS A 100 12.06 -9.21 -14.56
C HIS A 100 10.55 -9.47 -14.68
N LEU A 101 9.82 -9.51 -13.55
CA LEU A 101 8.37 -9.69 -13.54
C LEU A 101 7.67 -8.54 -14.27
N ILE A 102 8.08 -7.30 -14.02
CA ILE A 102 7.57 -6.13 -14.75
C ILE A 102 7.81 -6.26 -16.26
N GLN A 103 9.01 -6.69 -16.68
CA GLN A 103 9.31 -6.87 -18.11
C GLN A 103 8.46 -7.97 -18.74
N LYS A 104 8.29 -9.10 -18.05
CA LYS A 104 7.46 -10.21 -18.54
C LYS A 104 6.01 -9.80 -18.71
N MET A 105 5.45 -9.16 -17.68
CA MET A 105 4.05 -8.74 -17.69
C MET A 105 3.80 -7.57 -18.64
N SER A 106 4.80 -6.74 -18.93
CA SER A 106 4.72 -5.72 -20.00
C SER A 106 4.41 -6.34 -21.35
N GLY A 107 5.00 -7.49 -21.66
CA GLY A 107 4.71 -8.23 -22.89
C GLY A 107 3.27 -8.76 -22.96
N GLU A 108 2.62 -8.94 -21.80
CA GLU A 108 1.21 -9.34 -21.69
C GLU A 108 0.25 -8.11 -21.60
N GLY A 109 0.78 -6.88 -21.72
CA GLY A 109 -0.01 -5.67 -21.88
C GLY A 109 -0.28 -4.91 -20.58
N SER A 110 0.41 -5.21 -19.47
CA SER A 110 0.18 -4.52 -18.20
C SER A 110 1.45 -4.26 -17.40
N ILE A 111 1.62 -3.01 -16.98
CA ILE A 111 2.67 -2.53 -16.07
C ILE A 111 2.09 -1.71 -14.91
N GLU A 112 0.79 -1.77 -14.71
CA GLU A 112 0.01 -1.05 -13.71
C GLU A 112 -1.16 -1.92 -13.24
N GLY A 113 -1.95 -1.43 -12.29
CA GLY A 113 -3.15 -2.09 -11.81
C GLY A 113 -2.86 -3.44 -11.17
N VAL A 114 -3.82 -4.36 -11.29
CA VAL A 114 -3.79 -5.68 -10.62
C VAL A 114 -2.51 -6.49 -10.89
N THR A 115 -1.83 -6.24 -12.01
CA THR A 115 -0.55 -6.89 -12.31
C THR A 115 0.55 -6.45 -11.36
N VAL A 116 0.68 -5.15 -11.13
CA VAL A 116 1.66 -4.62 -10.17
C VAL A 116 1.27 -4.98 -8.75
N THR A 117 -0.01 -4.99 -8.45
CA THR A 117 -0.56 -5.47 -7.16
C THR A 117 -0.14 -6.92 -6.87
N ALA A 118 -0.30 -7.83 -7.82
CA ALA A 118 0.14 -9.22 -7.68
C ALA A 118 1.66 -9.33 -7.46
N ILE A 119 2.45 -8.53 -8.18
CA ILE A 119 3.90 -8.45 -8.02
C ILE A 119 4.27 -7.88 -6.64
N SER A 120 3.49 -6.92 -6.10
CA SER A 120 3.73 -6.33 -4.77
C SER A 120 3.68 -7.39 -3.66
N GLY A 121 2.68 -8.28 -3.69
CA GLY A 121 2.56 -9.35 -2.71
C GLY A 121 3.74 -10.30 -2.71
N ILE A 122 4.22 -10.68 -3.89
CA ILE A 122 5.43 -11.51 -4.04
C ILE A 122 6.67 -10.74 -3.54
N GLU A 123 6.79 -9.46 -3.88
CA GLU A 123 7.93 -8.63 -3.50
C GLU A 123 8.03 -8.43 -1.98
N ILE A 124 6.90 -8.21 -1.30
CA ILE A 124 6.84 -8.15 0.16
C ILE A 124 7.27 -9.49 0.78
N ALA A 125 6.74 -10.61 0.25
CA ALA A 125 7.13 -11.95 0.72
C ALA A 125 8.63 -12.21 0.51
N LEU A 126 9.23 -11.71 -0.58
CA LEU A 126 10.67 -11.81 -0.81
C LEU A 126 11.48 -10.96 0.19
N HIS A 127 11.02 -9.80 0.61
CA HIS A 127 11.67 -9.00 1.66
C HIS A 127 11.62 -9.70 3.02
N ASP A 128 10.48 -10.27 3.38
CA ASP A 128 10.36 -11.10 4.59
C ASP A 128 11.30 -12.30 4.55
N LEU A 129 11.28 -13.03 3.44
CA LEU A 129 12.14 -14.19 3.21
C LEU A 129 13.63 -13.85 3.25
N ALA A 130 14.04 -12.82 2.53
CA ALA A 130 15.43 -12.38 2.50
C ALA A 130 15.92 -11.92 3.88
N GLY A 131 15.06 -11.19 4.62
CA GLY A 131 15.33 -10.81 5.99
C GLY A 131 15.56 -12.04 6.89
N LYS A 132 14.72 -13.06 6.80
CA LYS A 132 14.85 -14.33 7.53
C LYS A 132 16.10 -15.10 7.15
N LEU A 133 16.43 -15.21 5.85
CA LEU A 133 17.65 -15.87 5.36
C LEU A 133 18.93 -15.17 5.78
N LEU A 134 18.89 -13.85 5.92
CA LEU A 134 20.05 -13.03 6.31
C LEU A 134 20.11 -12.73 7.81
N ASP A 135 19.09 -13.15 8.58
CA ASP A 135 18.94 -12.90 10.01
C ASP A 135 18.91 -11.38 10.33
N VAL A 136 18.15 -10.61 9.54
CA VAL A 136 17.96 -9.17 9.71
C VAL A 136 16.50 -8.77 9.51
N PRO A 137 16.01 -7.72 10.19
CA PRO A 137 14.70 -7.14 9.90
C PRO A 137 14.61 -6.61 8.46
N ALA A 138 13.40 -6.59 7.87
CA ALA A 138 13.22 -6.18 6.46
C ALA A 138 13.63 -4.72 6.20
N TYR A 139 13.46 -3.81 7.16
CA TYR A 139 13.93 -2.42 7.03
C TYR A 139 15.45 -2.31 6.79
N GLN A 140 16.26 -3.28 7.25
CA GLN A 140 17.70 -3.30 6.99
C GLN A 140 18.01 -3.49 5.49
N LEU A 141 17.17 -4.22 4.77
CA LEU A 141 17.29 -4.40 3.32
C LEU A 141 16.92 -3.11 2.56
N LEU A 142 16.19 -2.20 3.22
CA LEU A 142 15.83 -0.88 2.71
C LEU A 142 16.83 0.22 3.10
N GLY A 143 17.91 -0.10 3.82
CA GLY A 143 18.97 0.83 4.19
C GLY A 143 19.02 1.20 5.68
N GLY A 144 18.21 0.56 6.52
CA GLY A 144 18.11 0.82 7.96
C GLY A 144 16.97 1.77 8.32
N LYS A 145 16.73 1.95 9.62
CA LYS A 145 15.58 2.73 10.11
C LYS A 145 15.99 4.13 10.58
N TYR A 146 15.08 5.08 10.44
CA TYR A 146 15.15 6.44 10.96
C TYR A 146 14.42 6.58 12.31
N ARG A 147 13.47 5.66 12.60
CA ARG A 147 12.63 5.69 13.81
C ARG A 147 12.30 4.29 14.29
N ASP A 148 12.05 4.17 15.58
CA ASP A 148 11.69 2.90 16.22
C ASP A 148 10.18 2.65 16.16
N ASP A 149 9.38 3.73 16.12
CA ASP A 149 7.93 3.69 16.08
C ASP A 149 7.42 4.46 14.86
N VAL A 150 6.35 3.97 14.24
CA VAL A 150 5.65 4.62 13.12
C VAL A 150 4.25 4.98 13.59
N ARG A 151 3.89 6.25 13.46
CA ARG A 151 2.56 6.77 13.77
C ARG A 151 1.51 6.13 12.87
N VAL A 152 0.34 5.89 13.43
CA VAL A 152 -0.83 5.35 12.71
C VAL A 152 -1.93 6.39 12.69
N TYR A 153 -2.58 6.59 11.54
CA TYR A 153 -3.86 7.27 11.48
C TYR A 153 -4.99 6.26 11.26
N CYS A 154 -6.09 6.43 12.01
CA CYS A 154 -7.23 5.55 11.92
C CYS A 154 -8.24 6.09 10.90
N ASP A 155 -8.59 5.30 9.91
CA ASP A 155 -9.65 5.61 8.95
C ASP A 155 -11.00 5.17 9.52
N LEU A 156 -11.91 6.13 9.69
CA LEU A 156 -13.11 5.98 10.50
C LEU A 156 -14.37 5.83 9.67
N HIS A 157 -15.25 4.99 10.15
CA HIS A 157 -16.56 4.73 9.55
C HIS A 157 -17.66 4.88 10.58
N THR A 158 -18.84 5.32 10.13
CA THR A 158 -20.05 5.38 10.95
C THR A 158 -21.23 4.77 10.21
N GLU A 159 -22.29 4.38 10.95
CA GLU A 159 -23.54 3.91 10.31
C GLU A 159 -24.16 4.98 9.39
N ASN A 160 -23.87 6.26 9.63
CA ASN A 160 -24.39 7.40 8.87
C ASN A 160 -23.28 8.45 8.65
N GLU A 161 -22.38 8.19 7.74
CA GLU A 161 -21.26 9.08 7.40
C GLU A 161 -21.70 10.46 6.87
N ALA A 162 -22.99 10.62 6.53
CA ALA A 162 -23.57 11.92 6.17
C ALA A 162 -24.08 12.73 7.36
N ASP A 163 -24.01 12.21 8.59
CA ASP A 163 -24.43 12.91 9.80
C ASP A 163 -23.23 13.52 10.52
N PRO A 164 -23.09 14.86 10.56
CA PRO A 164 -21.97 15.53 11.21
C PRO A 164 -21.77 15.12 12.69
N GLU A 165 -22.85 14.94 13.45
CA GLU A 165 -22.76 14.54 14.86
C GLU A 165 -22.31 13.09 15.01
N ALA A 166 -22.78 12.17 14.15
CA ALA A 166 -22.33 10.78 14.17
C ALA A 166 -20.83 10.67 13.87
N CYS A 167 -20.33 11.44 12.89
CA CYS A 167 -18.88 11.51 12.59
C CYS A 167 -18.10 12.09 13.78
N ALA A 168 -18.61 13.15 14.40
CA ALA A 168 -17.96 13.78 15.55
C ALA A 168 -17.93 12.87 16.79
N ASP A 169 -19.01 12.13 17.07
CA ASP A 169 -19.08 11.17 18.18
C ASP A 169 -18.10 10.01 17.97
N GLU A 170 -17.99 9.49 16.74
CA GLU A 170 -17.02 8.42 16.42
C GLU A 170 -15.58 8.92 16.50
N ALA A 171 -15.30 10.13 16.02
CA ALA A 171 -13.98 10.76 16.17
C ALA A 171 -13.57 10.85 17.65
N GLU A 172 -14.47 11.33 18.51
CA GLU A 172 -14.21 11.44 19.95
C GLU A 172 -13.96 10.07 20.59
N ARG A 173 -14.77 9.06 20.24
CA ARG A 173 -14.60 7.68 20.72
C ARG A 173 -13.22 7.10 20.35
N VAL A 174 -12.81 7.24 19.10
CA VAL A 174 -11.55 6.68 18.61
C VAL A 174 -10.35 7.40 19.25
N VAL A 175 -10.43 8.70 19.38
CA VAL A 175 -9.35 9.49 20.02
C VAL A 175 -9.27 9.20 21.53
N GLU A 176 -10.40 9.16 22.25
CA GLU A 176 -10.40 9.04 23.73
C GLU A 176 -10.31 7.59 24.21
N GLU A 177 -10.97 6.64 23.53
CA GLU A 177 -11.07 5.26 24.00
C GLU A 177 -10.04 4.34 23.34
N LEU A 178 -9.68 4.58 22.05
CA LEU A 178 -8.69 3.76 21.32
C LEU A 178 -7.30 4.40 21.26
N GLY A 179 -7.15 5.66 21.65
CA GLY A 179 -5.86 6.33 21.82
C GLY A 179 -5.19 6.80 20.52
N TYR A 180 -5.95 6.96 19.43
CA TYR A 180 -5.39 7.51 18.19
C TYR A 180 -5.31 9.04 18.24
N ASP A 181 -4.19 9.60 17.83
CA ASP A 181 -3.95 11.04 17.70
C ASP A 181 -3.97 11.53 16.24
N ALA A 182 -4.37 10.67 15.32
CA ALA A 182 -4.57 10.97 13.90
C ALA A 182 -5.72 10.13 13.35
N ILE A 183 -6.64 10.77 12.62
CA ILE A 183 -7.85 10.15 12.09
C ILE A 183 -8.17 10.65 10.68
N LYS A 184 -8.92 9.85 9.91
CA LYS A 184 -9.44 10.19 8.58
C LYS A 184 -10.91 9.83 8.45
N PHE A 185 -11.66 10.58 7.66
CA PHE A 185 -13.07 10.32 7.31
C PHE A 185 -13.31 10.52 5.83
N ASP A 186 -14.34 9.84 5.31
CA ASP A 186 -14.82 10.00 3.94
C ASP A 186 -15.66 11.28 3.78
N LEU A 187 -15.39 12.07 2.73
CA LEU A 187 -16.20 13.20 2.28
C LEU A 187 -16.90 12.98 0.93
N ASP A 188 -16.70 11.86 0.28
CA ASP A 188 -17.42 11.54 -0.96
C ASP A 188 -18.85 11.07 -0.71
N VAL A 189 -19.24 10.88 0.54
CA VAL A 189 -20.58 10.48 0.95
C VAL A 189 -21.62 11.53 0.56
N PRO A 190 -22.67 11.17 -0.18
CA PRO A 190 -23.71 12.10 -0.58
C PRO A 190 -24.67 12.40 0.58
N SER A 191 -24.99 13.66 0.78
CA SER A 191 -26.07 14.06 1.68
C SER A 191 -27.40 13.47 1.21
N GLY A 192 -27.83 12.36 1.82
CA GLY A 192 -29.14 11.74 1.58
C GLY A 192 -29.29 10.95 0.27
N HIS A 193 -28.19 10.57 -0.38
CA HIS A 193 -28.17 9.73 -1.58
C HIS A 193 -27.18 8.57 -1.40
N GLU A 194 -27.35 7.49 -2.17
CA GLU A 194 -26.35 6.42 -2.22
C GLU A 194 -24.97 6.99 -2.60
N LYS A 195 -23.90 6.46 -1.98
CA LYS A 195 -22.50 6.67 -2.34
C LYS A 195 -22.36 6.51 -3.85
N ASP A 196 -22.31 7.61 -4.61
CA ASP A 196 -22.56 7.57 -6.04
C ASP A 196 -21.45 8.21 -6.85
N ARG A 197 -20.88 7.36 -7.52
CA ARG A 197 -19.95 7.53 -8.65
C ARG A 197 -20.40 8.50 -9.75
N ALA A 198 -21.68 8.86 -9.86
CA ALA A 198 -22.18 9.79 -10.87
C ALA A 198 -22.20 11.23 -10.39
N ASN A 199 -22.13 11.47 -9.08
CA ASN A 199 -22.34 12.77 -8.47
C ASN A 199 -21.04 13.58 -8.32
N ARG A 200 -20.35 13.77 -9.43
CA ARG A 200 -19.02 14.42 -9.49
C ARG A 200 -19.07 15.94 -9.37
N HIS A 201 -20.24 16.55 -9.52
CA HIS A 201 -20.42 18.00 -9.45
C HIS A 201 -21.13 18.41 -8.17
N LEU A 202 -20.43 19.11 -7.29
CA LEU A 202 -21.00 19.60 -6.04
C LEU A 202 -21.73 20.94 -6.27
N ARG A 203 -22.98 21.02 -5.82
CA ARG A 203 -23.74 22.27 -5.66
C ARG A 203 -23.39 22.92 -4.31
N ASP A 204 -23.75 24.18 -4.13
CA ASP A 204 -23.46 24.90 -2.88
C ASP A 204 -23.96 24.17 -1.63
N PRO A 205 -25.22 23.65 -1.56
CA PRO A 205 -25.69 22.93 -0.37
C PRO A 205 -24.89 21.63 -0.08
N GLU A 206 -24.33 20.99 -1.11
CA GLU A 206 -23.51 19.77 -0.92
C GLU A 206 -22.10 20.12 -0.38
N ILE A 207 -21.55 21.25 -0.79
CA ILE A 207 -20.31 21.76 -0.20
C ILE A 207 -20.56 22.21 1.24
N GLU A 208 -21.62 22.96 1.50
CA GLU A 208 -22.00 23.41 2.84
C GLU A 208 -22.15 22.22 3.80
N HIS A 209 -22.81 21.14 3.36
CA HIS A 209 -22.95 19.93 4.16
C HIS A 209 -21.61 19.23 4.48
N LYS A 210 -20.69 19.16 3.52
CA LYS A 210 -19.36 18.60 3.76
C LYS A 210 -18.54 19.46 4.73
N VAL A 211 -18.71 20.77 4.66
CA VAL A 211 -18.13 21.71 5.63
C VAL A 211 -18.72 21.48 7.03
N GLU A 212 -20.03 21.22 7.15
CA GLU A 212 -20.66 20.90 8.45
C GLU A 212 -20.06 19.63 9.08
N ILE A 213 -19.75 18.60 8.28
CA ILE A 213 -19.08 17.39 8.78
C ILE A 213 -17.68 17.74 9.28
N VAL A 214 -16.88 18.44 8.48
CA VAL A 214 -15.52 18.84 8.84
C VAL A 214 -15.52 19.71 10.11
N GLU A 215 -16.40 20.69 10.20
CA GLU A 215 -16.56 21.56 11.37
C GLU A 215 -16.89 20.74 12.63
N ALA A 216 -17.89 19.85 12.55
CA ALA A 216 -18.32 19.04 13.69
C ALA A 216 -17.18 18.13 14.21
N VAL A 217 -16.45 17.46 13.31
CA VAL A 217 -15.33 16.58 13.67
C VAL A 217 -14.18 17.39 14.25
N THR A 218 -13.73 18.43 13.55
CA THR A 218 -12.55 19.23 13.99
C THR A 218 -12.83 19.99 15.29
N GLU A 219 -14.03 20.53 15.50
CA GLU A 219 -14.41 21.15 16.78
C GLU A 219 -14.47 20.13 17.92
N ARG A 220 -14.96 18.90 17.65
CA ARG A 220 -15.13 17.86 18.66
C ARG A 220 -13.79 17.34 19.17
N VAL A 221 -12.84 17.02 18.28
CA VAL A 221 -11.53 16.50 18.68
C VAL A 221 -10.54 17.61 19.06
N GLY A 222 -10.66 18.80 18.47
CA GLY A 222 -9.77 19.95 18.72
C GLY A 222 -8.30 19.57 18.49
N ASP A 223 -7.43 20.06 19.37
CA ASP A 223 -5.99 19.83 19.30
C ASP A 223 -5.55 18.40 19.73
N ARG A 224 -6.51 17.49 19.97
CA ARG A 224 -6.21 16.12 20.45
C ARG A 224 -5.82 15.17 19.32
N ALA A 225 -6.22 15.47 18.08
CA ALA A 225 -5.88 14.65 16.92
C ALA A 225 -5.75 15.48 15.65
N ASP A 226 -4.84 15.06 14.75
CA ASP A 226 -4.82 15.51 13.37
C ASP A 226 -5.96 14.85 12.60
N VAL A 227 -6.73 15.64 11.79
CA VAL A 227 -7.90 15.14 11.07
C VAL A 227 -7.73 15.30 9.58
N ALA A 228 -7.77 14.20 8.84
CA ALA A 228 -7.77 14.16 7.39
C ALA A 228 -9.15 13.79 6.83
N PHE A 229 -9.37 14.09 5.56
CA PHE A 229 -10.60 13.73 4.86
C PHE A 229 -10.32 13.20 3.46
N ASP A 230 -11.09 12.17 3.04
CA ASP A 230 -10.95 11.50 1.76
C ASP A 230 -12.13 11.79 0.81
N CYS A 231 -11.82 11.95 -0.45
CA CYS A 231 -12.81 12.21 -1.51
C CYS A 231 -12.89 11.09 -2.56
N HIS A 232 -12.08 10.04 -2.45
CA HIS A 232 -12.07 8.87 -3.32
C HIS A 232 -12.24 9.21 -4.82
N TRP A 233 -11.47 10.19 -5.34
CA TRP A 233 -11.44 10.63 -6.77
C TRP A 233 -12.79 11.12 -7.32
N THR A 234 -13.74 11.42 -6.46
CA THR A 234 -15.14 11.57 -6.88
C THR A 234 -15.40 12.85 -7.64
N PHE A 235 -14.67 13.95 -7.35
CA PHE A 235 -15.12 15.27 -7.79
C PHE A 235 -14.51 15.72 -9.12
N THR A 236 -15.25 16.65 -9.81
CA THR A 236 -14.67 17.43 -10.90
C THR A 236 -13.69 18.45 -10.33
N GLY A 237 -12.69 18.86 -11.12
CA GLY A 237 -11.71 19.86 -10.68
C GLY A 237 -12.33 21.19 -10.21
N GLY A 238 -13.48 21.58 -10.79
CA GLY A 238 -14.22 22.76 -10.33
C GLY A 238 -14.85 22.59 -8.94
N SER A 239 -15.41 21.42 -8.67
CA SER A 239 -15.99 21.07 -7.36
C SER A 239 -14.91 20.88 -6.31
N ALA A 240 -13.85 20.14 -6.64
CA ALA A 240 -12.70 19.92 -5.76
C ALA A 240 -12.04 21.25 -5.31
N LYS A 241 -11.82 22.18 -6.23
CA LYS A 241 -11.29 23.52 -5.89
C LYS A 241 -12.19 24.30 -4.94
N ARG A 242 -13.50 24.24 -5.15
CA ARG A 242 -14.46 24.94 -4.28
C ARG A 242 -14.53 24.30 -2.90
N LEU A 243 -14.54 22.97 -2.83
CA LEU A 243 -14.51 22.25 -1.55
C LEU A 243 -13.21 22.55 -0.80
N ALA A 244 -12.07 22.34 -1.41
CA ALA A 244 -10.77 22.58 -0.78
C ALA A 244 -10.65 24.03 -0.24
N ALA A 245 -11.09 25.03 -1.02
CA ALA A 245 -11.13 26.43 -0.55
C ALA A 245 -12.12 26.66 0.60
N ALA A 246 -13.24 25.94 0.67
CA ALA A 246 -14.19 26.05 1.75
C ALA A 246 -13.67 25.42 3.06
N LEU A 247 -12.72 24.47 2.96
CA LEU A 247 -12.13 23.79 4.11
C LEU A 247 -10.92 24.55 4.72
N GLU A 248 -10.36 25.56 4.05
CA GLU A 248 -9.20 26.30 4.57
C GLU A 248 -9.34 26.81 6.02
N PRO A 249 -10.52 27.22 6.53
CA PRO A 249 -10.67 27.71 7.91
C PRO A 249 -10.51 26.65 8.99
N TYR A 250 -10.54 25.35 8.65
CA TYR A 250 -10.66 24.26 9.63
C TYR A 250 -9.33 23.58 9.98
N ASP A 251 -8.20 23.99 9.40
CA ASP A 251 -6.86 23.49 9.70
C ASP A 251 -6.76 21.95 9.66
N ILE A 252 -7.36 21.34 8.64
CA ILE A 252 -7.33 19.89 8.45
C ILE A 252 -5.92 19.41 8.04
N TRP A 253 -5.58 18.19 8.41
CA TRP A 253 -4.28 17.60 8.12
C TRP A 253 -4.04 17.45 6.63
N TRP A 254 -5.02 16.88 5.88
CA TRP A 254 -5.07 16.91 4.42
C TRP A 254 -6.48 16.62 3.87
N LEU A 255 -6.68 16.95 2.60
CA LEU A 255 -7.79 16.49 1.77
C LEU A 255 -7.22 15.50 0.75
N GLU A 256 -7.66 14.23 0.81
CA GLU A 256 -7.16 13.12 -0.01
C GLU A 256 -7.97 12.96 -1.29
N ASP A 257 -7.28 12.61 -2.38
CA ASP A 257 -7.81 12.21 -3.68
C ASP A 257 -9.06 12.98 -4.15
N PRO A 258 -9.05 14.32 -4.16
CA PRO A 258 -10.24 15.11 -4.50
C PRO A 258 -10.69 14.95 -5.95
N VAL A 259 -9.81 14.52 -6.86
CA VAL A 259 -10.08 14.31 -8.29
C VAL A 259 -9.46 13.01 -8.80
N PRO A 260 -9.99 12.42 -9.91
CA PRO A 260 -9.36 11.25 -10.53
C PRO A 260 -7.88 11.45 -10.85
N PRO A 261 -7.03 10.43 -10.57
CA PRO A 261 -5.57 10.56 -10.63
C PRO A 261 -5.00 10.72 -12.05
N GLU A 262 -5.76 10.44 -13.11
CA GLU A 262 -5.28 10.45 -14.49
C GLU A 262 -4.96 11.84 -15.02
N ASN A 263 -5.52 12.90 -14.42
CA ASN A 263 -5.30 14.28 -14.87
C ASN A 263 -4.47 15.10 -13.87
N HIS A 264 -3.16 14.95 -13.95
CA HIS A 264 -2.21 15.64 -13.07
C HIS A 264 -2.30 17.18 -13.19
N ASP A 265 -2.68 17.75 -14.33
CA ASP A 265 -2.86 19.19 -14.47
C ASP A 265 -4.02 19.70 -13.62
N VAL A 266 -5.14 18.95 -13.57
CA VAL A 266 -6.28 19.31 -12.72
C VAL A 266 -5.92 19.11 -11.24
N GLN A 267 -5.24 18.03 -10.89
CA GLN A 267 -4.75 17.80 -9.52
C GLN A 267 -3.89 18.98 -9.06
N ARG A 268 -2.91 19.39 -9.85
CA ARG A 268 -2.04 20.55 -9.57
C ARG A 268 -2.83 21.87 -9.41
N GLU A 269 -3.90 22.06 -10.20
CA GLU A 269 -4.77 23.23 -10.05
C GLU A 269 -5.53 23.21 -8.73
N VAL A 270 -5.97 22.03 -8.26
CA VAL A 270 -6.61 21.88 -6.93
C VAL A 270 -5.63 22.25 -5.84
N THR A 271 -4.45 21.64 -5.83
CA THR A 271 -3.37 21.91 -4.86
C THR A 271 -3.00 23.38 -4.79
N ARG A 272 -2.92 24.08 -5.93
CA ARG A 272 -2.60 25.52 -5.99
C ARG A 272 -3.76 26.45 -5.60
N THR A 273 -4.97 25.93 -5.45
CA THR A 273 -6.12 26.74 -5.07
C THR A 273 -6.12 27.06 -3.58
N THR A 274 -5.56 26.18 -2.76
CA THR A 274 -5.49 26.31 -1.31
C THR A 274 -4.12 26.82 -0.87
N ALA A 275 -4.11 27.55 0.23
CA ALA A 275 -2.88 28.02 0.88
C ALA A 275 -2.55 27.21 2.15
N THR A 276 -3.55 26.64 2.80
CA THR A 276 -3.44 26.00 4.12
C THR A 276 -4.00 24.58 4.17
N THR A 277 -4.84 24.17 3.21
CA THR A 277 -5.34 22.78 3.12
C THR A 277 -4.39 21.93 2.27
N PRO A 278 -3.55 21.06 2.86
CA PRO A 278 -2.69 20.18 2.09
C PRO A 278 -3.51 19.17 1.27
N ILE A 279 -3.03 18.85 0.09
CA ILE A 279 -3.67 17.85 -0.79
C ILE A 279 -2.81 16.59 -0.82
N ALA A 280 -3.42 15.46 -0.42
CA ALA A 280 -2.81 14.14 -0.52
C ALA A 280 -3.37 13.39 -1.74
N ALA A 281 -2.54 12.56 -2.37
CA ALA A 281 -2.96 11.59 -3.37
C ALA A 281 -1.89 10.54 -3.63
N GLY A 282 -2.31 9.40 -4.19
CA GLY A 282 -1.32 8.42 -4.64
C GLY A 282 -1.72 6.96 -4.52
N GLU A 283 -2.73 6.59 -3.78
CA GLU A 283 -3.11 5.20 -3.53
C GLU A 283 -3.47 4.40 -4.81
N ASN A 284 -3.95 5.09 -5.85
CA ASN A 284 -4.25 4.49 -7.16
C ASN A 284 -3.21 4.79 -8.23
N VAL A 285 -2.01 5.22 -7.82
CA VAL A 285 -0.90 5.49 -8.71
C VAL A 285 0.18 4.46 -8.55
N TYR A 286 0.54 3.77 -9.62
CA TYR A 286 1.44 2.63 -9.58
C TYR A 286 2.88 3.01 -9.87
N ARG A 287 3.79 2.45 -9.07
CA ARG A 287 5.24 2.53 -9.26
C ARG A 287 5.76 3.99 -9.21
N LYS A 288 7.05 4.15 -8.99
CA LYS A 288 7.73 5.47 -9.10
C LYS A 288 7.49 6.20 -10.42
N HIS A 289 7.19 5.43 -11.49
CA HIS A 289 6.95 6.02 -12.81
C HIS A 289 5.62 6.78 -12.88
N GLY A 290 4.57 6.26 -12.27
CA GLY A 290 3.29 6.96 -12.13
C GLY A 290 3.39 8.17 -11.18
N MET A 291 4.01 7.97 -10.01
CA MET A 291 4.19 9.04 -9.00
C MET A 291 5.06 10.20 -9.48
N ARG A 292 5.99 9.91 -10.39
CA ARG A 292 6.98 10.88 -10.85
C ARG A 292 6.35 12.22 -11.25
N ARG A 293 5.29 12.18 -12.06
CA ARG A 293 4.71 13.41 -12.59
C ARG A 293 3.97 14.22 -11.53
N LEU A 294 3.30 13.56 -10.60
CA LEU A 294 2.66 14.22 -9.46
C LEU A 294 3.66 15.02 -8.63
N LEU A 295 4.84 14.45 -8.39
CA LEU A 295 5.91 15.05 -7.59
C LEU A 295 6.67 16.14 -8.37
N GLU A 296 7.12 15.88 -9.60
CA GLU A 296 7.85 16.84 -10.44
C GLU A 296 7.03 18.11 -10.72
N GLU A 297 5.73 17.99 -10.90
CA GLU A 297 4.82 19.11 -11.17
C GLU A 297 4.28 19.76 -9.90
N GLN A 298 4.63 19.23 -8.71
CA GLN A 298 4.12 19.69 -7.41
C GLN A 298 2.59 19.73 -7.43
N ALA A 299 1.99 18.60 -7.85
CA ALA A 299 0.55 18.45 -7.96
C ALA A 299 -0.09 17.94 -6.67
N ILE A 300 0.71 17.62 -5.66
CA ILE A 300 0.32 17.14 -4.33
C ILE A 300 1.28 17.70 -3.28
N ASP A 301 0.79 17.80 -2.04
CA ASP A 301 1.57 18.19 -0.86
C ASP A 301 2.00 16.97 -0.04
N ILE A 302 1.26 15.86 -0.14
CA ILE A 302 1.53 14.59 0.54
C ILE A 302 1.34 13.46 -0.48
N VAL A 303 2.27 12.51 -0.52
CA VAL A 303 2.13 11.30 -1.35
C VAL A 303 1.65 10.13 -0.52
N ALA A 304 0.61 9.42 -0.99
CA ALA A 304 -0.06 8.33 -0.28
C ALA A 304 0.06 6.98 -1.03
N PRO A 305 1.27 6.36 -1.13
CA PRO A 305 1.40 5.07 -1.79
C PRO A 305 0.84 3.95 -0.90
N ASP A 306 0.22 2.95 -1.52
CA ASP A 306 -0.16 1.69 -0.85
C ASP A 306 0.90 0.62 -1.12
N VAL A 307 1.60 0.15 -0.09
CA VAL A 307 2.74 -0.78 -0.24
C VAL A 307 2.33 -2.13 -0.85
N PRO A 308 1.25 -2.81 -0.42
CA PRO A 308 0.70 -3.99 -1.06
C PRO A 308 0.23 -3.83 -2.52
N LYS A 309 0.13 -2.59 -3.01
CA LYS A 309 -0.46 -2.25 -4.31
C LYS A 309 0.55 -1.65 -5.30
N VAL A 310 1.38 -0.73 -4.83
CA VAL A 310 2.19 0.18 -5.67
C VAL A 310 3.42 -0.47 -6.31
N GLY A 311 3.81 -1.66 -5.87
CA GLY A 311 5.01 -2.38 -6.30
C GLY A 311 5.85 -2.93 -5.14
N GLY A 312 5.31 -3.00 -3.94
CA GLY A 312 5.96 -3.54 -2.75
C GLY A 312 6.84 -2.54 -2.00
N MET A 313 7.62 -3.06 -1.07
CA MET A 313 8.43 -2.26 -0.13
C MET A 313 9.52 -1.45 -0.83
N ARG A 314 10.24 -2.08 -1.76
CA ARG A 314 11.36 -1.43 -2.47
C ARG A 314 10.91 -0.33 -3.41
N GLU A 315 9.78 -0.52 -4.11
CA GLU A 315 9.23 0.50 -5.00
C GLU A 315 8.68 1.69 -4.18
N SER A 316 8.03 1.42 -3.03
CA SER A 316 7.58 2.45 -2.07
C SER A 316 8.76 3.26 -1.54
N ARG A 317 9.89 2.61 -1.20
CA ARG A 317 11.13 3.31 -0.83
C ARG A 317 11.63 4.25 -1.95
N LYS A 318 11.62 3.79 -3.22
CA LYS A 318 12.03 4.61 -4.37
C LYS A 318 11.09 5.81 -4.60
N ILE A 319 9.80 5.63 -4.31
CA ILE A 319 8.81 6.72 -4.33
C ILE A 319 9.11 7.74 -3.24
N ALA A 320 9.39 7.28 -2.02
CA ALA A 320 9.75 8.16 -0.91
C ALA A 320 11.05 8.93 -1.16
N ASP A 321 12.09 8.30 -1.73
CA ASP A 321 13.33 8.95 -2.12
C ASP A 321 13.09 10.02 -3.20
N LEU A 322 12.15 9.79 -4.13
CA LEU A 322 11.75 10.77 -5.14
C LEU A 322 10.97 11.93 -4.50
N ALA A 323 10.05 11.64 -3.58
CA ALA A 323 9.26 12.64 -2.85
C ALA A 323 10.13 13.55 -1.99
N ASP A 324 11.17 12.99 -1.35
CA ASP A 324 12.13 13.74 -0.52
C ASP A 324 12.88 14.83 -1.31
N LEU A 325 13.16 14.61 -2.60
CA LEU A 325 13.76 15.62 -3.48
C LEU A 325 12.89 16.87 -3.64
N TYR A 326 11.58 16.74 -3.44
CA TYR A 326 10.60 17.82 -3.57
C TYR A 326 10.05 18.27 -2.21
N TYR A 327 10.63 17.75 -1.11
CA TYR A 327 10.18 18.00 0.27
C TYR A 327 8.72 17.58 0.52
N VAL A 328 8.26 16.55 -0.20
CA VAL A 328 6.92 15.97 -0.05
C VAL A 328 6.97 14.82 0.95
N PRO A 329 6.21 14.87 2.05
CA PRO A 329 6.11 13.78 3.00
C PRO A 329 5.25 12.62 2.45
N VAL A 330 5.37 11.46 3.13
CA VAL A 330 4.69 10.22 2.78
C VAL A 330 3.74 9.83 3.91
N ALA A 331 2.44 9.78 3.63
CA ALA A 331 1.41 9.15 4.44
C ALA A 331 0.92 7.91 3.69
N MET A 332 1.17 6.71 4.21
CA MET A 332 0.88 5.49 3.47
C MET A 332 -0.59 5.13 3.60
N HIS A 333 -1.30 5.06 2.46
CA HIS A 333 -2.58 4.38 2.37
C HIS A 333 -2.41 2.90 2.75
N ASN A 334 -3.31 2.34 3.56
CA ASN A 334 -3.22 0.95 3.97
C ASN A 334 -4.54 0.40 4.52
N VAL A 335 -5.18 -0.48 3.75
CA VAL A 335 -6.40 -1.22 4.14
C VAL A 335 -6.10 -2.71 4.33
N ALA A 336 -4.86 -3.05 4.61
CA ALA A 336 -4.32 -4.40 4.64
C ALA A 336 -4.55 -5.14 5.98
N SER A 337 -4.25 -6.44 5.95
CA SER A 337 -4.08 -7.27 7.13
C SER A 337 -2.85 -6.83 7.97
N PRO A 338 -2.59 -7.43 9.12
CA PRO A 338 -1.36 -7.19 9.89
C PRO A 338 -0.07 -7.32 9.07
N ILE A 339 -0.05 -8.19 8.04
CA ILE A 339 1.13 -8.43 7.21
C ILE A 339 1.43 -7.21 6.33
N GLY A 340 0.47 -6.72 5.56
CA GLY A 340 0.65 -5.55 4.70
C GLY A 340 0.86 -4.27 5.51
N THR A 341 0.19 -4.15 6.66
CA THR A 341 0.36 -3.05 7.60
C THR A 341 1.79 -3.01 8.16
N MET A 342 2.35 -4.15 8.58
CA MET A 342 3.74 -4.21 9.02
C MET A 342 4.73 -3.93 7.87
N ALA A 343 4.46 -4.39 6.66
CA ALA A 343 5.29 -4.06 5.50
C ALA A 343 5.31 -2.55 5.26
N SER A 344 4.16 -1.88 5.35
CA SER A 344 4.03 -0.42 5.26
C SER A 344 4.78 0.28 6.39
N ALA A 345 4.65 -0.21 7.62
CA ALA A 345 5.37 0.33 8.78
C ALA A 345 6.91 0.18 8.65
N GLN A 346 7.40 -0.96 8.15
CA GLN A 346 8.83 -1.17 7.91
C GLN A 346 9.37 -0.20 6.83
N VAL A 347 8.59 0.10 5.79
CA VAL A 347 8.93 1.17 4.83
C VAL A 347 8.92 2.53 5.52
N GLY A 348 7.88 2.85 6.31
CA GLY A 348 7.77 4.09 7.07
C GLY A 348 8.94 4.31 8.02
N ALA A 349 9.42 3.25 8.66
CA ALA A 349 10.62 3.31 9.48
C ALA A 349 11.89 3.58 8.67
N ALA A 350 11.98 3.07 7.45
CA ALA A 350 13.18 3.14 6.60
C ALA A 350 13.30 4.45 5.78
N ILE A 351 12.32 5.34 5.80
CA ILE A 351 12.32 6.59 5.03
C ILE A 351 12.37 7.83 5.95
N PRO A 352 13.08 8.93 5.54
CA PRO A 352 13.19 10.13 6.38
C PRO A 352 11.88 10.92 6.51
N ASN A 353 11.08 10.92 5.44
CA ASN A 353 9.91 11.78 5.21
C ASN A 353 8.56 11.09 5.49
N ALA A 354 8.52 10.00 6.28
CA ALA A 354 7.27 9.37 6.69
C ALA A 354 6.49 10.24 7.68
N LEU A 355 5.19 10.37 7.44
CA LEU A 355 4.20 10.96 8.36
C LEU A 355 3.53 9.88 9.21
N ALA A 356 2.82 8.96 8.57
CA ALA A 356 2.04 7.92 9.23
C ALA A 356 1.70 6.78 8.27
N VAL A 357 1.14 5.69 8.82
CA VAL A 357 0.54 4.57 8.10
C VAL A 357 -0.94 4.50 8.47
N GLU A 358 -1.79 4.24 7.51
CA GLU A 358 -3.22 4.06 7.71
C GLU A 358 -3.57 2.77 8.44
N TYR A 359 -4.67 2.80 9.18
CA TYR A 359 -5.32 1.64 9.76
C TYR A 359 -6.83 1.72 9.58
N HIS A 360 -7.38 0.84 8.75
CA HIS A 360 -8.78 0.85 8.36
C HIS A 360 -9.65 -0.18 9.12
N SER A 361 -9.03 -1.18 9.76
CA SER A 361 -9.73 -2.38 10.26
C SER A 361 -10.04 -2.36 11.75
N TYR A 362 -10.14 -1.19 12.36
CA TYR A 362 -10.29 -1.02 13.82
C TYR A 362 -11.59 -1.64 14.40
N GLU A 363 -12.58 -1.89 13.57
CA GLU A 363 -13.82 -2.55 13.96
C GLU A 363 -13.74 -4.10 13.94
N LEU A 364 -12.68 -4.67 13.30
CA LEU A 364 -12.47 -6.12 13.27
C LEU A 364 -11.70 -6.58 14.50
N GLY A 365 -12.43 -7.00 15.52
CA GLY A 365 -11.83 -7.42 16.80
C GLY A 365 -10.83 -8.57 16.70
N TRP A 366 -10.83 -9.34 15.61
CA TRP A 366 -9.93 -10.46 15.33
C TRP A 366 -8.75 -10.10 14.39
N TRP A 367 -8.68 -8.86 13.90
CA TRP A 367 -7.62 -8.45 12.96
C TRP A 367 -6.22 -8.80 13.46
N SER A 368 -5.94 -8.51 14.74
CA SER A 368 -4.65 -8.82 15.37
C SER A 368 -4.39 -10.32 15.54
N ASP A 369 -5.42 -11.15 15.56
CA ASP A 369 -5.30 -12.61 15.79
C ASP A 369 -4.66 -13.35 14.61
N LEU A 370 -4.59 -12.69 13.42
CA LEU A 370 -3.91 -13.25 12.25
C LEU A 370 -2.40 -13.40 12.43
N VAL A 371 -1.82 -12.79 13.44
CA VAL A 371 -0.38 -12.85 13.73
C VAL A 371 -0.12 -12.99 15.22
N GLU A 372 1.05 -13.55 15.58
CA GLU A 372 1.47 -13.62 16.98
C GLU A 372 1.86 -12.22 17.51
N GLY A 373 1.17 -11.76 18.55
CA GLY A 373 1.45 -10.49 19.23
C GLY A 373 0.59 -9.34 18.73
N SER A 374 0.83 -8.15 19.27
CA SER A 374 0.18 -6.91 18.85
C SER A 374 0.99 -6.22 17.76
N VAL A 375 0.29 -5.58 16.80
CA VAL A 375 0.92 -4.80 15.72
C VAL A 375 0.77 -3.31 16.01
N ILE A 376 -0.41 -2.87 16.46
CA ILE A 376 -0.70 -1.46 16.75
C ILE A 376 -0.97 -1.32 18.24
N GLU A 377 -0.29 -0.40 18.89
CA GLU A 377 -0.49 -0.06 20.29
C GLU A 377 -0.46 1.47 20.45
N ASP A 378 -1.45 2.03 21.13
CA ASP A 378 -1.56 3.47 21.41
C ASP A 378 -1.31 4.35 20.16
N GLY A 379 -1.97 4.03 19.02
CA GLY A 379 -1.88 4.79 17.77
C GLY A 379 -0.53 4.71 17.06
N SER A 380 0.31 3.72 17.37
CA SER A 380 1.61 3.52 16.71
C SER A 380 1.99 2.05 16.53
N ILE A 381 2.95 1.81 15.63
CA ILE A 381 3.54 0.50 15.35
C ILE A 381 5.00 0.55 15.75
N THR A 382 5.37 -0.21 16.80
CA THR A 382 6.78 -0.42 17.17
C THR A 382 7.41 -1.40 16.18
N ILE A 383 8.51 -0.99 15.56
CA ILE A 383 9.17 -1.78 14.51
C ILE A 383 9.98 -2.92 15.13
N PRO A 384 9.64 -4.20 14.84
CA PRO A 384 10.31 -5.34 15.44
C PRO A 384 11.75 -5.49 14.96
N GLU A 385 12.62 -5.93 15.89
CA GLU A 385 14.02 -6.28 15.60
C GLU A 385 14.17 -7.73 15.10
N ARG A 386 13.09 -8.49 15.02
CA ARG A 386 13.07 -9.87 14.51
C ARG A 386 13.31 -9.90 13.00
N PRO A 387 13.92 -10.99 12.46
CA PRO A 387 14.17 -11.13 11.03
C PRO A 387 12.90 -11.05 10.16
N GLY A 388 13.06 -10.56 8.95
CA GLY A 388 11.97 -10.36 8.00
C GLY A 388 11.04 -9.22 8.41
N LEU A 389 9.73 -9.39 8.22
CA LEU A 389 8.71 -8.47 8.71
C LEU A 389 8.61 -8.49 10.25
N GLY A 390 9.21 -9.50 10.89
CA GLY A 390 9.17 -9.65 12.34
C GLY A 390 7.85 -10.20 12.88
N LEU A 391 6.97 -10.66 12.02
CA LEU A 391 5.68 -11.28 12.34
C LEU A 391 5.69 -12.79 12.07
N THR A 392 4.91 -13.52 12.84
CA THR A 392 4.56 -14.93 12.59
C THR A 392 3.06 -15.00 12.30
N LEU A 393 2.71 -15.52 11.13
CA LEU A 393 1.30 -15.71 10.76
C LEU A 393 0.68 -16.86 11.55
N ASP A 394 -0.48 -16.64 12.14
CA ASP A 394 -1.28 -17.67 12.79
C ASP A 394 -2.15 -18.38 11.74
N LEU A 395 -1.79 -19.62 11.40
CA LEU A 395 -2.48 -20.38 10.35
C LEU A 395 -3.86 -20.88 10.78
N ASP A 396 -4.10 -21.06 12.07
CA ASP A 396 -5.41 -21.45 12.58
C ASP A 396 -6.38 -20.27 12.45
N ALA A 397 -5.94 -19.04 12.80
CA ALA A 397 -6.73 -17.84 12.59
C ALA A 397 -6.96 -17.54 11.10
N VAL A 398 -5.95 -17.73 10.25
CA VAL A 398 -6.11 -17.62 8.79
C VAL A 398 -7.16 -18.61 8.28
N ALA A 399 -7.15 -19.85 8.78
CA ALA A 399 -8.13 -20.88 8.38
C ALA A 399 -9.55 -20.55 8.86
N GLU A 400 -9.69 -19.96 10.05
CA GLU A 400 -10.99 -19.54 10.60
C GLU A 400 -11.64 -18.42 9.77
N HIS A 401 -10.83 -17.50 9.27
CA HIS A 401 -11.28 -16.32 8.53
C HIS A 401 -11.02 -16.38 7.01
N ALA A 402 -10.65 -17.56 6.49
CA ALA A 402 -10.46 -17.72 5.05
C ALA A 402 -11.77 -17.55 4.28
N VAL A 403 -11.69 -16.95 3.09
CA VAL A 403 -12.83 -16.88 2.16
C VAL A 403 -13.33 -18.28 1.83
N ASP A 404 -14.64 -18.47 1.73
CA ASP A 404 -15.27 -19.75 1.46
C ASP A 404 -14.68 -20.46 0.23
N GLY A 405 -14.11 -21.65 0.45
CA GLY A 405 -13.51 -22.48 -0.60
C GLY A 405 -12.03 -22.24 -0.87
N GLU A 406 -11.41 -21.30 -0.16
CA GLU A 406 -9.95 -21.10 -0.22
C GLU A 406 -9.19 -22.28 0.38
N THR A 407 -8.00 -22.51 -0.16
CA THR A 407 -7.05 -23.48 0.40
C THR A 407 -6.09 -22.71 1.30
N VAL A 408 -6.07 -23.05 2.58
CA VAL A 408 -5.09 -22.49 3.51
C VAL A 408 -3.71 -23.06 3.19
N PHE A 409 -2.69 -22.25 3.43
CA PHE A 409 -1.29 -22.60 3.17
C PHE A 409 -0.88 -23.94 3.76
N ASP A 410 0.00 -24.65 3.06
CA ASP A 410 0.66 -25.84 3.61
C ASP A 410 1.55 -25.43 4.81
N GLU A 411 1.63 -26.35 5.80
CA GLU A 411 2.64 -26.25 6.85
C GLU A 411 4.05 -26.28 6.23
N ALA A 412 4.96 -25.44 6.70
CA ALA A 412 6.32 -25.31 6.18
C ALA A 412 7.23 -26.46 6.61
#